data_3ab33fce0ecce60809463e10aa5a30f2
#
_entry.id   3ab33fce0ecce60809463e10aa5a30f2
#
_cell.length_a   1.000
_cell.length_b   1.000
_cell.length_c   1.000
_cell.angle_alpha   90.00
_cell.angle_beta   90.00
_cell.angle_gamma   90.00
#
_symmetry.space_group_name_H-M   'P 1'
#
loop_
_entity.id
_entity.type
_entity.pdbx_description
1 polymer ?
#
loop_
_entity_poly.entity_id
_entity_poly.type
_entity_poly.pdbx_seq_one_letter_code
_entity_poly.pdbx_strand_id
1 'polypeptide(L)'
;MTTNKKRFEVGKSYGAFYYSDYFDKERLAYILTVVKRTEKTLWFTVHHYDGTTSSDYEGINKRKIQNYHNAFESVILRDYMDFNAIDELDDNRKRA
;
A
#
# COMPACT_ATOMS: atom_id res chain seq x y z
N MET A 1 -4.82 16.91 22.21
CA MET A 1 -4.21 15.59 22.07
C MET A 1 -4.06 15.24 20.60
N THR A 2 -2.85 14.93 20.22
CA THR A 2 -2.60 14.54 18.83
C THR A 2 -2.98 13.09 18.61
N THR A 3 -3.83 12.84 17.64
CA THR A 3 -4.08 11.48 17.19
C THR A 3 -2.88 11.01 16.39
N ASN A 4 -2.38 9.84 16.72
CA ASN A 4 -1.26 9.23 16.00
C ASN A 4 -1.77 8.60 14.71
N LYS A 5 -2.15 9.46 13.76
CA LYS A 5 -2.59 8.97 12.47
C LYS A 5 -1.42 8.31 11.75
N LYS A 6 -1.65 7.11 11.26
CA LYS A 6 -0.64 6.37 10.51
C LYS A 6 -0.52 6.98 9.12
N ARG A 7 0.68 7.34 8.72
CA ARG A 7 0.96 8.00 7.44
C ARG A 7 1.92 7.16 6.59
N PHE A 8 1.79 7.31 5.28
CA PHE A 8 2.77 6.73 4.37
C PHE A 8 4.10 7.47 4.51
N GLU A 9 5.19 6.72 4.52
CA GLU A 9 6.53 7.30 4.64
C GLU A 9 7.39 6.90 3.45
N VAL A 10 8.17 7.86 2.94
CA VAL A 10 9.06 7.63 1.79
C VAL A 10 10.07 6.53 2.14
N GLY A 11 10.25 5.61 1.20
CA GLY A 11 11.17 4.50 1.36
C GLY A 11 10.58 3.26 2.00
N LYS A 12 9.37 3.36 2.55
CA LYS A 12 8.70 2.23 3.19
C LYS A 12 7.75 1.53 2.23
N SER A 13 7.41 0.29 2.56
CA SER A 13 6.54 -0.55 1.76
C SER A 13 5.28 -0.92 2.52
N TYR A 14 4.19 -1.06 1.79
CA TYR A 14 2.86 -1.35 2.34
C TYR A 14 2.20 -2.42 1.49
N GLY A 15 1.41 -3.28 2.12
CA GLY A 15 0.80 -4.40 1.44
C GLY A 15 -0.67 -4.19 1.13
N ALA A 16 -1.12 -4.74 0.01
CA ALA A 16 -2.53 -4.92 -0.27
C ALA A 16 -2.81 -6.42 -0.13
N PHE A 17 -3.76 -6.75 0.73
CA PHE A 17 -4.05 -8.13 1.06
C PHE A 17 -5.28 -8.61 0.32
N TYR A 18 -5.21 -9.85 -0.13
CA TYR A 18 -6.30 -10.51 -0.80
C TYR A 18 -6.91 -11.52 0.18
N TYR A 19 -8.20 -11.41 0.41
CA TYR A 19 -8.92 -12.36 1.24
C TYR A 19 -9.59 -13.39 0.35
N SER A 20 -9.33 -14.66 0.62
CA SER A 20 -9.94 -15.74 -0.12
C SER A 20 -10.93 -16.50 0.76
N ASP A 21 -12.18 -16.56 0.34
CA ASP A 21 -13.20 -17.32 1.05
C ASP A 21 -12.87 -18.80 1.12
N TYR A 22 -12.15 -19.31 0.14
CA TYR A 22 -11.77 -20.72 0.09
C TYR A 22 -10.77 -21.09 1.18
N PHE A 23 -9.88 -20.15 1.52
CA PHE A 23 -8.80 -20.43 2.46
C PHE A 23 -8.98 -19.75 3.79
N ASP A 24 -10.01 -18.93 3.90
CA ASP A 24 -10.34 -18.19 5.12
C ASP A 24 -9.13 -17.49 5.74
N LYS A 25 -8.31 -16.87 4.90
CA LYS A 25 -7.14 -16.11 5.36
C LYS A 25 -6.73 -15.07 4.35
N GLU A 26 -6.11 -14.03 4.87
CA GLU A 26 -5.55 -12.96 4.07
C GLU A 26 -4.24 -13.40 3.43
N ARG A 27 -4.05 -13.02 2.18
CA ARG A 27 -2.79 -13.24 1.48
C ARG A 27 -2.29 -11.92 0.93
N LEU A 28 -1.00 -11.68 1.08
CA LEU A 28 -0.36 -10.51 0.49
C LEU A 28 -0.37 -10.67 -1.03
N ALA A 29 -1.01 -9.73 -1.71
CA ALA A 29 -1.14 -9.77 -3.17
C ALA A 29 -0.17 -8.82 -3.85
N TYR A 30 -0.12 -7.57 -3.37
CA TYR A 30 0.68 -6.51 -3.99
C TYR A 30 1.44 -5.75 -2.91
N ILE A 31 2.59 -5.20 -3.31
CA ILE A 31 3.41 -4.37 -2.44
C ILE A 31 3.58 -3.02 -3.10
N LEU A 32 3.28 -1.97 -2.34
CA LEU A 32 3.47 -0.58 -2.74
C LEU A 32 4.70 -0.03 -2.01
N THR A 33 5.63 0.57 -2.74
CA THR A 33 6.80 1.22 -2.13
C THR A 33 6.76 2.70 -2.44
N VAL A 34 6.82 3.53 -1.40
CA VAL A 34 6.68 4.97 -1.54
C VAL A 34 7.99 5.57 -2.06
N VAL A 35 7.90 6.30 -3.18
CA VAL A 35 9.04 6.99 -3.78
C VAL A 35 9.10 8.44 -3.35
N LYS A 36 7.94 9.08 -3.29
CA LYS A 36 7.83 10.50 -2.98
C LYS A 36 6.43 10.78 -2.47
N ARG A 37 6.29 11.85 -1.70
CA ARG A 37 4.96 12.30 -1.31
C ARG A 37 4.92 13.78 -1.06
N THR A 38 3.72 14.36 -1.20
CA THR A 38 3.36 15.65 -0.62
C THR A 38 2.30 15.37 0.45
N GLU A 39 1.72 16.42 1.01
CA GLU A 39 0.68 16.24 2.03
C GLU A 39 -0.53 15.47 1.50
N LYS A 40 -0.85 15.62 0.22
CA LYS A 40 -2.08 15.08 -0.36
C LYS A 40 -1.86 14.08 -1.50
N THR A 41 -0.64 13.87 -1.93
CA THR A 41 -0.36 13.04 -3.11
C THR A 41 0.77 12.06 -2.81
N LEU A 42 0.64 10.84 -3.31
CA LEU A 42 1.63 9.78 -3.13
C LEU A 42 2.13 9.30 -4.49
N TRP A 43 3.44 9.18 -4.64
CA TRP A 43 4.09 8.56 -5.79
C TRP A 43 4.73 7.27 -5.29
N PHE A 44 4.49 6.19 -6.03
CA PHE A 44 4.90 4.87 -5.55
C PHE A 44 5.07 3.89 -6.70
N THR A 45 5.80 2.82 -6.43
CA THR A 45 5.88 1.67 -7.33
C THR A 45 5.02 0.54 -6.76
N VAL A 46 4.53 -0.32 -7.65
CA VAL A 46 3.69 -1.46 -7.25
C VAL A 46 4.24 -2.71 -7.90
N HIS A 47 4.36 -3.76 -7.11
CA HIS A 47 4.77 -5.07 -7.63
C HIS A 47 4.04 -6.17 -6.88
N HIS A 48 4.05 -7.36 -7.46
CA HIS A 48 3.46 -8.54 -6.83
C HIS A 48 4.34 -8.98 -5.65
N TYR A 49 3.77 -9.80 -4.78
CA TYR A 49 4.50 -10.28 -3.61
C TYR A 49 5.77 -11.06 -3.98
N ASP A 50 5.82 -11.62 -5.18
CA ASP A 50 7.00 -12.38 -5.65
C ASP A 50 8.06 -11.49 -6.31
N GLY A 51 7.82 -10.18 -6.37
CA GLY A 51 8.76 -9.22 -6.95
C GLY A 51 8.54 -8.90 -8.41
N THR A 52 7.63 -9.63 -9.09
CA THR A 52 7.33 -9.32 -10.49
C THR A 52 6.43 -8.08 -10.57
N THR A 53 6.45 -7.39 -11.70
CA THR A 53 5.67 -6.18 -11.93
C THR A 53 4.66 -6.41 -13.05
N SER A 54 3.41 -6.06 -12.76
CA SER A 54 2.37 -6.07 -13.80
C SER A 54 2.60 -4.89 -14.75
N SER A 55 2.40 -5.12 -16.05
CA SER A 55 2.51 -4.06 -17.05
C SER A 55 1.53 -2.91 -16.79
N ASP A 56 0.42 -3.19 -16.11
CA ASP A 56 -0.58 -2.16 -15.80
C ASP A 56 -0.06 -1.13 -14.79
N TYR A 57 0.94 -1.49 -13.99
CA TYR A 57 1.45 -0.64 -12.90
C TYR A 57 2.94 -0.39 -13.02
N GLU A 58 3.50 -0.63 -14.19
CA GLU A 58 4.92 -0.44 -14.41
C GLU A 58 5.32 1.01 -14.20
N GLY A 59 6.46 1.22 -13.53
CA GLY A 59 6.97 2.55 -13.27
C GLY A 59 6.35 3.18 -12.04
N ILE A 60 6.36 4.51 -12.01
CA ILE A 60 5.88 5.27 -10.86
C ILE A 60 4.41 5.61 -11.05
N ASN A 61 3.60 5.23 -10.09
CA ASN A 61 2.19 5.55 -10.05
C ASN A 61 1.95 6.73 -9.13
N LYS A 62 0.90 7.50 -9.40
CA LYS A 62 0.56 8.70 -8.63
C LYS A 62 -0.91 8.62 -8.24
N ARG A 63 -1.21 8.81 -6.96
CA ARG A 63 -2.59 8.80 -6.47
C ARG A 63 -2.77 9.81 -5.35
N LYS A 64 -4.00 10.29 -5.22
CA LYS A 64 -4.38 11.18 -4.13
C LYS A 64 -4.50 10.39 -2.84
N ILE A 65 -3.97 10.94 -1.76
CA ILE A 65 -4.06 10.30 -0.45
C ILE A 65 -5.44 10.55 0.16
N GLN A 66 -6.07 9.49 0.64
CA GLN A 66 -7.34 9.54 1.35
C GLN A 66 -7.08 9.43 2.85
N ASN A 67 -7.96 10.01 3.65
CA ASN A 67 -7.87 9.92 5.10
C ASN A 67 -9.08 9.14 5.62
N TYR A 68 -8.81 8.05 6.33
CA TYR A 68 -9.87 7.24 6.91
C TYR A 68 -10.06 7.60 8.37
N HIS A 69 -11.08 8.40 8.66
CA HIS A 69 -11.49 8.76 10.03
C HIS A 69 -10.34 9.28 10.89
N ASN A 70 -9.37 9.95 10.27
CA ASN A 70 -8.17 10.43 10.95
C ASN A 70 -7.32 9.32 11.60
N ALA A 71 -7.59 8.07 11.27
CA ALA A 71 -6.84 6.94 11.82
C ALA A 71 -5.64 6.56 10.97
N PHE A 72 -5.80 6.56 9.65
CA PHE A 72 -4.70 6.23 8.75
C PHE A 72 -4.94 6.80 7.36
N GLU A 73 -3.84 6.93 6.61
CA GLU A 73 -3.90 7.33 5.21
C GLU A 73 -4.10 6.11 4.32
N SER A 74 -4.69 6.31 3.15
CA SER A 74 -4.97 5.26 2.20
C SER A 74 -4.86 5.80 0.78
N VAL A 75 -4.51 4.95 -0.17
CA VAL A 75 -4.57 5.28 -1.60
C VAL A 75 -5.30 4.16 -2.33
N ILE A 76 -6.09 4.53 -3.33
CA ILE A 76 -6.85 3.57 -4.13
C ILE A 76 -6.16 3.45 -5.47
N LEU A 77 -5.68 2.24 -5.79
CA LEU A 77 -5.02 2.00 -7.07
C LEU A 77 -6.05 1.74 -8.17
N ARG A 78 -7.06 0.95 -7.84
CA ARG A 78 -8.21 0.69 -8.72
C ARG A 78 -9.38 0.25 -7.84
N ASP A 79 -10.54 0.03 -8.45
CA ASP A 79 -11.82 -0.13 -7.76
C ASP A 79 -11.82 -1.09 -6.57
N TYR A 80 -11.03 -2.14 -6.64
CA TYR A 80 -11.03 -3.16 -5.58
C TYR A 80 -9.66 -3.31 -4.93
N MET A 81 -8.78 -2.37 -5.15
CA MET A 81 -7.42 -2.46 -4.60
C MET A 81 -7.02 -1.16 -3.95
N ASP A 82 -6.88 -1.19 -2.65
CA ASP A 82 -6.42 -0.05 -1.89
C ASP A 82 -5.23 -0.46 -1.02
N PHE A 83 -4.38 0.53 -0.72
CA PHE A 83 -3.24 0.35 0.17
C PHE A 83 -3.45 1.27 1.37
N ASN A 84 -3.25 0.73 2.55
CA ASN A 84 -3.47 1.47 3.79
C ASN A 84 -2.17 1.62 4.56
N ALA A 85 -1.95 2.79 5.13
CA ALA A 85 -0.71 3.06 5.85
C ALA A 85 -0.53 2.19 7.08
N ILE A 86 -1.60 1.60 7.60
CA ILE A 86 -1.50 0.66 8.72
C ILE A 86 -0.94 -0.70 8.30
N ASP A 87 -0.87 -0.98 7.00
CA ASP A 87 -0.38 -2.25 6.47
C ASP A 87 1.09 -2.17 6.07
N GLU A 88 1.88 -1.44 6.84
CA GLU A 88 3.31 -1.33 6.62
C GLU A 88 3.98 -2.71 6.73
N LEU A 89 4.87 -3.00 5.78
CA LEU A 89 5.56 -4.29 5.72
C LEU A 89 6.98 -4.14 6.26
N ASP A 90 7.38 -5.06 7.12
CA ASP A 90 8.76 -5.17 7.54
C ASP A 90 9.53 -6.04 6.54
N ASP A 91 10.85 -6.13 6.73
CA ASP A 91 11.70 -6.88 5.80
C ASP A 91 11.33 -8.36 5.73
N ASN A 92 10.85 -8.93 6.82
CA ASN A 92 10.47 -10.34 6.84
C ASN A 92 9.23 -10.60 6.00
N ARG A 93 8.25 -9.70 6.08
CA ARG A 93 7.01 -9.83 5.30
C ARG A 93 7.27 -9.60 3.82
N LYS A 94 8.18 -8.70 3.47
CA LYS A 94 8.51 -8.43 2.07
C LYS A 94 9.17 -9.62 1.37
N ARG A 95 9.73 -10.53 2.15
CA ARG A 95 10.43 -11.70 1.61
C ARG A 95 9.55 -12.94 1.54
N ALA A 96 8.32 -12.82 1.93
CA ALA A 96 7.42 -13.98 1.99
C ALA A 96 7.19 -14.63 0.64
#